data_e6006ebdca274dfaa7ac3417f89bf260
#
_entry.id   e6006ebdca274dfaa7ac3417f89bf260
#
_cell.length_a   1.000
_cell.length_b   1.000
_cell.length_c   1.000
_cell.angle_alpha   90.00
_cell.angle_beta   90.00
_cell.angle_gamma   90.00
#
_symmetry.space_group_name_H-M   'P 1'
#
loop_
_entity.id
_entity.type
_entity.pdbx_description
1 polymer ?
#
loop_
_entity_poly.entity_id
_entity_poly.type
_entity_poly.pdbx_seq_one_letter_code
_entity_poly.pdbx_strand_id
1 'polypeptide(L)'
;SGTLNTLPDHTPFLKNGMGAVTNVTVAATVLTAASTPAEAAPTTTAFAITDIGALVVGDAVLINATTGGRQVRWITAIAAAAGVAPKKLITVAPALSNAPILSDSVKGCITYKLATALPASLDIAAYLTSHSFEGLGCVVDNLKFNFDSNDECRWSASGPAQTRSRNAQADPATFTAVGTTPPSGLTGGLRVGAAAEETVKFSIEIQNAMA
;
A
#
# COMPACT_ATOMS: atom_id res chain seq x y z
N SER A 1 8.90 12.52 -12.39
CA SER A 1 7.73 12.55 -11.51
C SER A 1 6.94 11.27 -11.73
N GLY A 2 7.25 10.23 -10.96
CA GLY A 2 6.46 9.00 -10.95
C GLY A 2 5.09 9.33 -10.38
N THR A 3 4.04 8.97 -11.10
CA THR A 3 2.67 9.07 -10.60
C THR A 3 2.54 8.16 -9.39
N LEU A 4 2.02 8.68 -8.28
CA LEU A 4 1.77 7.98 -7.00
C LEU A 4 0.85 6.75 -7.14
N ASN A 5 0.43 6.41 -8.34
CA ASN A 5 -0.50 5.34 -8.69
C ASN A 5 0.18 4.11 -9.33
N THR A 6 1.49 4.16 -9.54
CA THR A 6 2.21 3.01 -10.09
C THR A 6 2.44 1.99 -8.98
N LEU A 7 1.98 0.77 -9.18
CA LEU A 7 2.25 -0.33 -8.26
C LEU A 7 3.76 -0.56 -8.17
N PRO A 8 4.32 -0.70 -6.97
CA PRO A 8 5.73 -0.99 -6.83
C PRO A 8 6.09 -2.37 -7.43
N ASP A 9 7.34 -2.53 -7.83
CA ASP A 9 7.88 -3.75 -8.44
C ASP A 9 7.74 -5.01 -7.57
N HIS A 10 7.73 -4.86 -6.26
CA HIS A 10 7.49 -5.96 -5.31
C HIS A 10 5.99 -6.36 -5.19
N THR A 11 5.08 -5.63 -5.86
CA THR A 11 3.64 -5.92 -5.81
C THR A 11 3.27 -7.36 -6.19
N PRO A 12 3.84 -8.00 -7.23
CA PRO A 12 3.51 -9.38 -7.54
C PRO A 12 3.78 -10.33 -6.37
N PHE A 13 4.88 -10.13 -5.64
CA PHE A 13 5.25 -10.94 -4.48
C PHE A 13 4.33 -10.68 -3.28
N LEU A 14 4.01 -9.41 -3.00
CA LEU A 14 3.04 -9.05 -1.97
C LEU A 14 1.65 -9.58 -2.28
N LYS A 15 1.21 -9.46 -3.53
CA LYS A 15 -0.08 -9.99 -3.97
C LYS A 15 -0.14 -11.50 -3.87
N ASN A 16 0.94 -12.20 -4.21
CA ASN A 16 1.03 -13.64 -4.06
C ASN A 16 1.03 -14.06 -2.59
N GLY A 17 1.81 -13.37 -1.73
CA GLY A 17 1.88 -13.69 -0.30
C GLY A 17 0.63 -13.31 0.48
N MET A 18 -0.08 -12.25 0.12
CA MET A 18 -1.26 -11.74 0.85
C MET A 18 -2.59 -12.04 0.13
N GLY A 19 -2.55 -12.25 -1.18
CA GLY A 19 -3.69 -12.64 -2.00
C GLY A 19 -4.50 -11.49 -2.59
N ALA A 20 -4.51 -10.29 -2.00
CA ALA A 20 -5.27 -9.16 -2.52
C ALA A 20 -4.49 -7.85 -2.47
N VAL A 21 -4.70 -7.01 -3.46
CA VAL A 21 -4.18 -5.64 -3.51
C VAL A 21 -5.28 -4.69 -3.95
N THR A 22 -5.41 -3.57 -3.25
CA THR A 22 -6.24 -2.45 -3.66
C THR A 22 -5.33 -1.29 -4.03
N ASN A 23 -5.45 -0.82 -5.27
CA ASN A 23 -4.79 0.39 -5.75
C ASN A 23 -5.88 1.34 -6.26
N VAL A 24 -6.33 2.21 -5.38
CA VAL A 24 -7.42 3.15 -5.69
C VAL A 24 -6.86 4.56 -5.80
N THR A 25 -7.00 5.11 -6.99
CA THR A 25 -6.70 6.53 -7.21
C THR A 25 -7.87 7.36 -6.71
N VAL A 26 -7.71 7.98 -5.55
CA VAL A 26 -8.64 8.96 -5.02
C VAL A 26 -7.90 10.25 -4.76
N ALA A 27 -8.43 11.35 -5.25
CA ALA A 27 -8.02 12.70 -4.90
C ALA A 27 -9.27 13.42 -4.36
N ALA A 28 -9.47 13.32 -3.05
CA ALA A 28 -10.61 13.92 -2.36
C ALA A 28 -10.14 15.05 -1.44
N THR A 29 -11.05 15.91 -1.07
CA THR A 29 -10.85 16.94 -0.06
C THR A 29 -11.85 16.82 1.07
N VAL A 30 -11.44 17.22 2.26
CA VAL A 30 -12.30 17.24 3.45
C VAL A 30 -13.36 18.33 3.31
N LEU A 31 -14.58 18.01 3.71
CA LEU A 31 -15.74 18.89 3.74
C LEU A 31 -16.07 19.26 5.20
N THR A 32 -16.62 20.43 5.40
CA THR A 32 -17.01 20.96 6.72
C THR A 32 -18.37 21.63 6.66
N ALA A 33 -18.81 22.21 7.76
CA ALA A 33 -20.02 23.04 7.80
C ALA A 33 -19.98 24.24 6.83
N ALA A 34 -18.81 24.68 6.40
CA ALA A 34 -18.65 25.74 5.40
C ALA A 34 -18.81 25.23 3.95
N SER A 35 -18.94 23.94 3.74
CA SER A 35 -19.17 23.34 2.42
C SER A 35 -20.63 23.58 1.96
N THR A 36 -20.89 23.47 0.67
CA THR A 36 -22.25 23.55 0.12
C THR A 36 -22.61 22.24 -0.58
N PRO A 37 -23.58 21.43 -0.06
CA PRO A 37 -24.26 21.60 1.24
C PRO A 37 -23.34 21.42 2.44
N ALA A 38 -23.74 21.98 3.57
CA ALA A 38 -22.98 21.91 4.82
C ALA A 38 -22.85 20.45 5.30
N GLU A 39 -21.67 20.08 5.75
CA GLU A 39 -21.35 18.79 6.34
C GLU A 39 -21.11 18.91 7.84
N ALA A 40 -21.18 17.80 8.56
CA ALA A 40 -20.83 17.78 9.97
C ALA A 40 -19.38 18.23 10.20
N ALA A 41 -19.11 18.87 11.32
CA ALA A 41 -17.74 19.27 11.67
C ALA A 41 -16.83 18.04 11.73
N PRO A 42 -15.67 18.07 11.04
CA PRO A 42 -14.69 16.99 11.11
C PRO A 42 -14.23 16.72 12.54
N THR A 43 -14.06 15.44 12.86
CA THR A 43 -13.42 15.00 14.09
C THR A 43 -12.09 14.33 13.78
N THR A 44 -11.33 13.93 14.79
CA THR A 44 -10.08 13.18 14.60
C THR A 44 -10.30 11.77 14.04
N THR A 45 -11.51 11.27 14.05
CA THR A 45 -11.84 9.91 13.58
C THR A 45 -12.85 9.87 12.44
N ALA A 46 -13.67 10.91 12.26
CA ALA A 46 -14.73 10.90 11.24
C ALA A 46 -14.83 12.26 10.56
N PHE A 47 -14.90 12.27 9.24
CA PHE A 47 -15.02 13.47 8.41
C PHE A 47 -15.58 13.14 7.03
N ALA A 48 -16.30 14.11 6.46
CA ALA A 48 -16.81 13.99 5.11
C ALA A 48 -15.75 14.32 4.05
N ILE A 49 -15.77 13.63 2.93
CA ILE A 49 -14.89 13.86 1.79
C ILE A 49 -15.68 14.01 0.48
N THR A 50 -15.12 14.73 -0.48
CA THR A 50 -15.77 15.05 -1.75
C THR A 50 -16.03 13.83 -2.62
N ASP A 51 -15.12 12.86 -2.60
CA ASP A 51 -15.23 11.62 -3.40
C ASP A 51 -14.53 10.49 -2.67
N ILE A 52 -15.10 9.31 -2.71
CA ILE A 52 -14.50 8.09 -2.17
C ILE A 52 -13.95 7.18 -3.28
N GLY A 53 -14.33 7.41 -4.54
CA GLY A 53 -13.96 6.52 -5.64
C GLY A 53 -14.34 5.07 -5.35
N ALA A 54 -13.41 4.17 -5.55
CA ALA A 54 -13.56 2.73 -5.28
C ALA A 54 -13.00 2.29 -3.91
N LEU A 55 -12.72 3.24 -2.99
CA LEU A 55 -12.28 2.90 -1.63
C LEU A 55 -13.37 2.15 -0.86
N VAL A 56 -12.96 1.14 -0.12
CA VAL A 56 -13.82 0.34 0.74
C VAL A 56 -13.28 0.29 2.17
N VAL A 57 -14.10 -0.20 3.10
CA VAL A 57 -13.65 -0.45 4.48
C VAL A 57 -12.43 -1.36 4.48
N GLY A 58 -11.44 -1.00 5.28
CA GLY A 58 -10.15 -1.67 5.38
C GLY A 58 -9.08 -1.15 4.40
N ASP A 59 -9.40 -0.22 3.49
CA ASP A 59 -8.39 0.44 2.67
C ASP A 59 -7.66 1.53 3.45
N ALA A 60 -6.39 1.73 3.10
CA ALA A 60 -5.59 2.80 3.66
C ALA A 60 -5.74 4.09 2.86
N VAL A 61 -5.77 5.21 3.56
CA VAL A 61 -5.79 6.55 2.99
C VAL A 61 -4.70 7.43 3.60
N LEU A 62 -4.08 8.23 2.77
CA LEU A 62 -3.16 9.29 3.17
C LEU A 62 -3.95 10.58 3.33
N ILE A 63 -3.98 11.10 4.53
CA ILE A 63 -4.58 12.39 4.87
C ILE A 63 -3.44 13.38 5.04
N ASN A 64 -3.44 14.44 4.22
CA ASN A 64 -2.48 15.52 4.33
C ASN A 64 -3.19 16.71 4.99
N ALA A 65 -3.17 16.70 6.31
CA ALA A 65 -3.81 17.72 7.12
C ALA A 65 -2.91 18.95 7.26
N THR A 66 -3.49 20.13 7.14
CA THR A 66 -2.80 21.42 7.36
C THR A 66 -2.21 21.48 8.77
N THR A 67 -2.95 20.95 9.76
CA THR A 67 -2.46 20.80 11.12
C THR A 67 -2.26 19.32 11.44
N GLY A 68 -1.03 18.89 11.75
CA GLY A 68 -0.70 17.50 12.03
C GLY A 68 -0.04 16.75 10.88
N GLY A 69 0.11 17.37 9.70
CA GLY A 69 0.89 16.86 8.59
C GLY A 69 0.31 15.61 7.92
N ARG A 70 1.17 14.83 7.29
CA ARG A 70 0.79 13.61 6.55
C ARG A 70 0.57 12.45 7.51
N GLN A 71 -0.60 11.83 7.43
CA GLN A 71 -0.96 10.69 8.26
C GLN A 71 -1.66 9.63 7.43
N VAL A 72 -1.19 8.38 7.53
CA VAL A 72 -1.85 7.23 6.92
C VAL A 72 -2.80 6.62 7.95
N ARG A 73 -4.04 6.35 7.52
CA ARG A 73 -5.10 5.73 8.32
C ARG A 73 -5.85 4.73 7.49
N TRP A 74 -6.45 3.72 8.11
CA TRP A 74 -7.38 2.84 7.42
C TRP A 74 -8.82 3.21 7.68
N ILE A 75 -9.65 2.98 6.69
CA ILE A 75 -11.08 3.23 6.75
C ILE A 75 -11.75 2.12 7.55
N THR A 76 -12.44 2.47 8.62
CA THR A 76 -13.20 1.53 9.46
C THR A 76 -14.69 1.54 9.17
N ALA A 77 -15.23 2.65 8.64
CA ALA A 77 -16.60 2.74 8.21
C ALA A 77 -16.77 3.77 7.08
N ILE A 78 -17.78 3.57 6.26
CA ILE A 78 -18.21 4.48 5.20
C ILE A 78 -19.71 4.66 5.33
N ALA A 79 -20.15 5.91 5.41
CA ALA A 79 -21.57 6.29 5.49
C ALA A 79 -21.92 7.36 4.45
N ALA A 80 -23.21 7.61 4.27
CA ALA A 80 -23.66 8.73 3.47
C ALA A 80 -23.26 10.06 4.15
N ALA A 81 -22.80 11.03 3.38
CA ALA A 81 -22.63 12.41 3.80
C ALA A 81 -23.93 13.20 3.50
N ALA A 82 -24.05 14.41 4.03
CA ALA A 82 -25.25 15.25 3.85
C ALA A 82 -25.46 15.75 2.41
N GLY A 83 -24.47 15.63 1.57
CA GLY A 83 -24.57 16.04 0.16
C GLY A 83 -25.01 14.97 -0.79
N VAL A 84 -25.16 15.34 -2.06
CA VAL A 84 -25.40 14.42 -3.17
C VAL A 84 -24.11 13.65 -3.45
N ALA A 85 -24.23 12.34 -3.83
CA ALA A 85 -23.08 11.56 -4.29
C ALA A 85 -22.18 12.38 -5.26
N PRO A 86 -20.83 12.19 -5.22
CA PRO A 86 -20.10 11.07 -4.59
C PRO A 86 -19.64 11.30 -3.14
N LYS A 87 -20.10 12.34 -2.46
CA LYS A 87 -19.71 12.66 -1.09
C LYS A 87 -19.99 11.52 -0.10
N LYS A 88 -19.04 11.24 0.78
CA LYS A 88 -19.16 10.21 1.81
C LYS A 88 -18.55 10.70 3.14
N LEU A 89 -19.13 10.21 4.22
CA LEU A 89 -18.55 10.30 5.56
C LEU A 89 -17.67 9.04 5.77
N ILE A 90 -16.39 9.25 6.01
CA ILE A 90 -15.47 8.15 6.34
C ILE A 90 -15.10 8.20 7.81
N THR A 91 -15.00 7.02 8.42
CA THR A 91 -14.42 6.84 9.75
C THR A 91 -13.08 6.16 9.60
N VAL A 92 -12.07 6.64 10.30
CA VAL A 92 -10.69 6.17 10.19
C VAL A 92 -10.12 5.76 11.55
N ALA A 93 -9.18 4.84 11.53
CA ALA A 93 -8.41 4.41 12.69
C ALA A 93 -6.90 4.28 12.33
N PRO A 94 -5.99 4.47 13.31
CA PRO A 94 -6.22 5.14 14.59
C PRO A 94 -6.66 6.61 14.41
N ALA A 95 -7.05 7.30 15.46
CA ALA A 95 -7.43 8.71 15.39
C ALA A 95 -6.29 9.58 14.81
N LEU A 96 -6.65 10.62 14.09
CA LEU A 96 -5.70 11.64 13.65
C LEU A 96 -5.20 12.45 14.84
N SER A 97 -4.02 13.02 14.75
CA SER A 97 -3.48 13.91 15.79
C SER A 97 -4.32 15.19 15.95
N ASN A 98 -4.92 15.66 14.86
CA ASN A 98 -5.82 16.82 14.85
C ASN A 98 -6.99 16.53 13.91
N ALA A 99 -8.16 17.12 14.17
CA ALA A 99 -9.26 17.08 13.22
C ALA A 99 -8.86 17.77 11.92
N PRO A 100 -9.12 17.15 10.75
CA PRO A 100 -8.81 17.78 9.47
C PRO A 100 -9.75 18.99 9.24
N ILE A 101 -9.28 19.93 8.42
CA ILE A 101 -10.04 21.13 8.09
C ILE A 101 -10.50 21.10 6.63
N LEU A 102 -11.33 22.09 6.26
CA LEU A 102 -11.80 22.26 4.89
C LEU A 102 -10.62 22.28 3.90
N SER A 103 -10.76 21.54 2.82
CA SER A 103 -9.78 21.42 1.73
C SER A 103 -8.50 20.63 2.05
N ASP A 104 -8.35 20.07 3.25
CA ASP A 104 -7.30 19.08 3.48
C ASP A 104 -7.44 17.92 2.50
N SER A 105 -6.31 17.43 1.97
CA SER A 105 -6.37 16.43 0.92
C SER A 105 -6.38 15.01 1.47
N VAL A 106 -7.16 14.16 0.82
CA VAL A 106 -7.25 12.71 1.11
C VAL A 106 -6.95 11.93 -0.16
N LYS A 107 -5.99 11.01 -0.09
CA LYS A 107 -5.57 10.18 -1.22
C LYS A 107 -5.64 8.70 -0.84
N GLY A 108 -6.06 7.86 -1.78
CA GLY A 108 -5.95 6.42 -1.63
C GLY A 108 -4.49 5.97 -1.57
N CYS A 109 -4.23 4.96 -0.76
CA CYS A 109 -2.96 4.26 -0.71
C CYS A 109 -3.08 2.89 -1.37
N ILE A 110 -1.93 2.32 -1.75
CA ILE A 110 -1.89 0.91 -2.13
C ILE A 110 -2.05 0.10 -0.85
N THR A 111 -3.08 -0.74 -0.80
CA THR A 111 -3.38 -1.58 0.37
C THR A 111 -3.31 -3.05 -0.01
N TYR A 112 -2.50 -3.81 0.72
CA TYR A 112 -2.41 -5.26 0.60
C TYR A 112 -3.23 -5.89 1.73
N LYS A 113 -4.09 -6.85 1.38
CA LYS A 113 -5.00 -7.51 2.33
C LYS A 113 -4.85 -9.02 2.23
N LEU A 114 -5.04 -9.71 3.34
CA LEU A 114 -5.19 -11.16 3.31
C LEU A 114 -6.47 -11.50 2.54
N ALA A 115 -6.34 -12.33 1.52
CA ALA A 115 -7.48 -12.85 0.77
C ALA A 115 -7.90 -14.21 1.31
N THR A 116 -9.20 -14.51 1.20
CA THR A 116 -9.73 -15.84 1.53
C THR A 116 -9.51 -16.86 0.40
N ALA A 117 -9.23 -16.39 -0.81
CA ALA A 117 -8.89 -17.24 -1.95
C ALA A 117 -7.38 -17.44 -2.06
N LEU A 118 -6.96 -18.60 -2.53
CA LEU A 118 -5.56 -18.86 -2.84
C LEU A 118 -5.05 -17.82 -3.84
N PRO A 119 -3.87 -17.25 -3.61
CA PRO A 119 -3.27 -16.30 -4.55
C PRO A 119 -2.91 -16.99 -5.87
N ALA A 120 -2.88 -16.22 -6.94
CA ALA A 120 -2.35 -16.70 -8.21
C ALA A 120 -0.84 -16.98 -8.07
N SER A 121 -0.39 -18.11 -8.58
CA SER A 121 1.04 -18.43 -8.61
C SER A 121 1.84 -17.44 -9.47
N LEU A 122 3.14 -17.38 -9.21
CA LEU A 122 4.10 -16.57 -9.95
C LEU A 122 5.01 -17.49 -10.76
N ASP A 123 5.36 -17.06 -11.97
CA ASP A 123 6.46 -17.63 -12.72
C ASP A 123 7.66 -16.69 -12.63
N ILE A 124 8.79 -17.22 -12.19
CA ILE A 124 10.01 -16.44 -11.94
C ILE A 124 11.10 -17.01 -12.85
N ALA A 125 11.70 -16.13 -13.65
CA ALA A 125 12.83 -16.50 -14.50
C ALA A 125 14.07 -15.68 -14.15
N ALA A 126 15.21 -16.36 -14.04
CA ALA A 126 16.53 -15.74 -13.94
C ALA A 126 17.29 -16.02 -15.23
N TYR A 127 17.61 -14.97 -15.98
CA TYR A 127 18.33 -15.07 -17.24
C TYR A 127 19.82 -14.92 -17.01
N LEU A 128 20.59 -15.86 -17.54
CA LEU A 128 22.04 -15.81 -17.63
C LEU A 128 22.42 -15.79 -19.11
N THR A 129 23.63 -15.39 -19.42
CA THR A 129 24.11 -15.16 -20.80
C THR A 129 23.79 -16.31 -21.78
N SER A 130 23.73 -17.55 -21.32
CA SER A 130 23.54 -18.71 -22.18
C SER A 130 22.33 -19.58 -21.85
N HIS A 131 21.65 -19.32 -20.73
CA HIS A 131 20.50 -20.10 -20.29
C HIS A 131 19.68 -19.36 -19.24
N SER A 132 18.44 -19.77 -19.08
CA SER A 132 17.54 -19.30 -18.01
C SER A 132 17.26 -20.41 -16.99
N PHE A 133 17.07 -20.01 -15.76
CA PHE A 133 16.45 -20.83 -14.72
C PHE A 133 15.04 -20.32 -14.48
N GLU A 134 14.07 -21.20 -14.53
CA GLU A 134 12.66 -20.87 -14.38
C GLU A 134 12.06 -21.66 -13.22
N GLY A 135 11.34 -20.96 -12.36
CA GLY A 135 10.44 -21.55 -11.38
C GLY A 135 9.01 -21.26 -11.82
N LEU A 136 8.23 -22.30 -12.09
CA LEU A 136 6.84 -22.19 -12.50
C LEU A 136 5.93 -22.56 -11.32
N GLY A 137 4.82 -21.85 -11.18
CA GLY A 137 3.88 -22.08 -10.10
C GLY A 137 4.46 -21.74 -8.72
N CYS A 138 5.30 -20.71 -8.63
CA CYS A 138 5.87 -20.26 -7.37
C CYS A 138 4.82 -19.66 -6.47
N VAL A 139 4.92 -19.96 -5.17
CA VAL A 139 4.10 -19.34 -4.13
C VAL A 139 5.02 -18.73 -3.10
N VAL A 140 4.70 -17.50 -2.68
CA VAL A 140 5.46 -16.80 -1.64
C VAL A 140 5.06 -17.33 -0.28
N ASP A 141 5.98 -18.01 0.39
CA ASP A 141 5.80 -18.51 1.76
C ASP A 141 6.34 -17.54 2.80
N ASN A 142 7.46 -16.90 2.50
CA ASN A 142 8.06 -15.89 3.37
C ASN A 142 8.38 -14.64 2.56
N LEU A 143 7.96 -13.49 3.09
CA LEU A 143 8.26 -12.16 2.56
C LEU A 143 8.79 -11.29 3.69
N LYS A 144 9.99 -10.75 3.53
CA LYS A 144 10.65 -9.94 4.54
C LYS A 144 11.03 -8.58 3.99
N PHE A 145 10.68 -7.53 4.74
CA PHE A 145 11.11 -6.17 4.52
C PHE A 145 12.08 -5.76 5.62
N ASN A 146 13.21 -5.20 5.25
CA ASN A 146 14.18 -4.65 6.16
C ASN A 146 14.27 -3.14 5.94
N PHE A 147 14.12 -2.40 7.02
CA PHE A 147 14.25 -0.96 7.06
C PHE A 147 15.41 -0.60 7.97
N ASP A 148 16.38 0.13 7.42
CA ASP A 148 17.55 0.60 8.13
C ASP A 148 17.67 2.12 7.90
N SER A 149 17.89 2.91 8.96
CA SER A 149 18.00 4.36 8.83
C SER A 149 19.20 4.81 7.99
N ASN A 150 20.22 3.96 7.87
CA ASN A 150 21.45 4.25 7.15
C ASN A 150 21.59 3.55 5.81
N ASP A 151 20.56 2.79 5.37
CA ASP A 151 20.60 2.02 4.14
C ASP A 151 19.26 2.09 3.39
N GLU A 152 19.22 1.51 2.21
CA GLU A 152 18.00 1.36 1.42
C GLU A 152 17.05 0.36 2.06
N CYS A 153 15.75 0.61 1.90
CA CYS A 153 14.75 -0.40 2.24
C CYS A 153 14.91 -1.61 1.31
N ARG A 154 15.20 -2.77 1.88
CA ARG A 154 15.39 -4.02 1.14
C ARG A 154 14.26 -4.99 1.44
N TRP A 155 13.91 -5.77 0.44
CA TRP A 155 12.95 -6.85 0.60
C TRP A 155 13.51 -8.17 0.05
N SER A 156 13.03 -9.27 0.58
CA SER A 156 13.32 -10.61 0.09
C SER A 156 12.06 -11.46 0.14
N ALA A 157 11.90 -12.35 -0.84
CA ALA A 157 10.82 -13.31 -0.89
C ALA A 157 11.39 -14.71 -1.11
N SER A 158 10.79 -15.70 -0.47
CA SER A 158 11.12 -17.11 -0.69
C SER A 158 9.86 -17.96 -0.64
N GLY A 159 9.94 -19.14 -1.27
CA GLY A 159 8.83 -20.09 -1.28
C GLY A 159 9.07 -21.24 -2.27
N PRO A 160 8.17 -22.22 -2.26
CA PRO A 160 8.25 -23.35 -3.17
C PRO A 160 7.85 -22.99 -4.60
N ALA A 161 8.37 -23.73 -5.56
CA ALA A 161 7.93 -23.76 -6.95
C ALA A 161 7.36 -25.14 -7.27
N GLN A 162 6.28 -25.19 -8.05
CA GLN A 162 5.69 -26.46 -8.49
C GLN A 162 6.64 -27.21 -9.44
N THR A 163 7.25 -26.47 -10.35
CA THR A 163 8.18 -27.02 -11.33
C THR A 163 9.41 -26.13 -11.46
N ARG A 164 10.56 -26.73 -11.66
CA ARG A 164 11.81 -26.04 -11.95
C ARG A 164 12.36 -26.52 -13.28
N SER A 165 12.71 -25.61 -14.15
CA SER A 165 13.33 -25.91 -15.43
C SER A 165 14.61 -25.11 -15.65
N ARG A 166 15.45 -25.61 -16.53
CA ARG A 166 16.61 -24.91 -17.07
C ARG A 166 16.50 -24.97 -18.60
N ASN A 167 16.40 -23.82 -19.21
CA ASN A 167 16.21 -23.69 -20.64
C ASN A 167 17.42 -23.01 -21.29
N ALA A 168 17.73 -23.43 -22.52
CA ALA A 168 18.70 -22.73 -23.36
C ALA A 168 18.01 -21.53 -24.01
N GLN A 169 17.71 -20.52 -23.20
CA GLN A 169 17.00 -19.33 -23.65
C GLN A 169 17.87 -18.09 -23.37
N ALA A 170 18.06 -17.29 -24.40
CA ALA A 170 18.73 -16.00 -24.28
C ALA A 170 17.87 -15.00 -23.52
N ASP A 171 18.51 -13.97 -22.99
CA ASP A 171 17.83 -12.83 -22.38
C ASP A 171 16.73 -12.28 -23.31
N PRO A 172 15.58 -11.87 -22.78
CA PRO A 172 14.58 -11.19 -23.58
C PRO A 172 15.20 -9.92 -24.20
N ALA A 173 14.86 -9.67 -25.46
CA ALA A 173 15.43 -8.55 -26.24
C ALA A 173 15.17 -7.17 -25.63
N THR A 174 14.24 -7.06 -24.71
CA THR A 174 13.89 -5.83 -24.01
C THR A 174 13.61 -6.09 -22.52
N PHE A 175 14.42 -5.46 -21.68
CA PHE A 175 14.15 -5.32 -20.26
C PHE A 175 13.56 -3.95 -19.99
N THR A 176 12.40 -3.91 -19.33
CA THR A 176 11.93 -2.66 -18.76
C THR A 176 12.54 -2.51 -17.37
N ALA A 177 13.60 -1.73 -17.27
CA ALA A 177 14.19 -1.41 -15.98
C ALA A 177 13.18 -0.61 -15.14
N VAL A 178 13.00 -1.01 -13.89
CA VAL A 178 12.22 -0.23 -12.93
C VAL A 178 13.06 0.97 -12.51
N GLY A 179 12.79 2.13 -13.09
CA GLY A 179 13.54 3.37 -12.87
C GLY A 179 13.17 4.12 -11.60
N THR A 180 12.85 3.43 -10.52
CA THR A 180 12.50 4.07 -9.24
C THR A 180 13.70 4.05 -8.29
N THR A 181 14.02 5.23 -7.76
CA THR A 181 14.98 5.32 -6.65
C THR A 181 14.39 4.58 -5.43
N PRO A 182 15.11 3.63 -4.84
CA PRO A 182 14.63 2.93 -3.65
C PRO A 182 14.38 3.93 -2.51
N PRO A 183 13.31 3.74 -1.72
CA PRO A 183 13.09 4.58 -0.55
C PRO A 183 14.22 4.37 0.45
N SER A 184 14.77 5.47 0.97
CA SER A 184 15.77 5.42 2.03
C SER A 184 15.08 5.31 3.39
N GLY A 185 15.65 4.55 4.30
CA GLY A 185 15.19 4.43 5.68
C GLY A 185 15.24 5.75 6.48
N LEU A 186 16.07 6.71 6.04
CA LEU A 186 16.19 8.04 6.66
C LEU A 186 14.88 8.84 6.70
N THR A 187 13.97 8.61 5.76
CA THR A 187 12.67 9.32 5.68
C THR A 187 11.51 8.50 6.25
N GLY A 188 11.79 7.28 6.69
CA GLY A 188 10.82 6.38 7.29
C GLY A 188 10.63 6.64 8.79
N GLY A 189 9.47 6.31 9.30
CA GLY A 189 9.16 6.31 10.73
C GLY A 189 8.28 5.13 11.07
N LEU A 190 8.62 4.41 12.12
CA LEU A 190 7.75 3.37 12.69
C LEU A 190 6.74 4.01 13.64
N ARG A 191 5.48 3.64 13.49
CA ARG A 191 4.45 3.96 14.49
C ARG A 191 3.82 2.68 14.99
N VAL A 192 3.85 2.51 16.30
CA VAL A 192 3.15 1.43 16.98
C VAL A 192 1.96 2.04 17.72
N GLY A 193 0.76 1.74 17.26
CA GLY A 193 -0.44 2.43 17.76
C GLY A 193 -0.44 3.92 17.41
N ALA A 194 -0.56 4.79 18.43
CA ALA A 194 -0.54 6.25 18.28
C ALA A 194 0.85 6.86 18.50
N ALA A 195 1.81 6.10 19.06
CA ALA A 195 3.15 6.59 19.33
C ALA A 195 4.04 6.51 18.08
N ALA A 196 4.85 7.55 17.88
CA ALA A 196 5.95 7.50 16.92
C ALA A 196 7.17 6.97 17.66
N GLU A 197 7.80 5.92 17.12
CA GLU A 197 9.01 5.33 17.66
C GLU A 197 10.21 5.78 16.84
N GLU A 198 11.25 6.26 17.53
CA GLU A 198 12.55 6.46 16.90
C GLU A 198 13.20 5.10 16.72
N THR A 199 13.21 4.63 15.46
CA THR A 199 13.83 3.34 15.14
C THR A 199 14.99 3.54 14.19
N VAL A 200 16.12 2.95 14.55
CA VAL A 200 17.30 2.89 13.70
C VAL A 200 17.17 1.75 12.69
N LYS A 201 16.49 0.69 13.09
CA LYS A 201 16.30 -0.50 12.25
C LYS A 201 15.10 -1.32 12.70
N PHE A 202 14.28 -1.76 11.73
CA PHE A 202 13.22 -2.75 11.97
C PHE A 202 13.02 -3.66 10.76
N SER A 203 12.40 -4.81 10.99
CA SER A 203 11.99 -5.71 9.91
C SER A 203 10.55 -6.13 10.07
N ILE A 204 9.86 -6.30 8.96
CA ILE A 204 8.52 -6.89 8.89
C ILE A 204 8.65 -8.20 8.13
N GLU A 205 8.18 -9.29 8.73
CA GLU A 205 8.19 -10.60 8.12
C GLU A 205 6.77 -11.15 8.05
N ILE A 206 6.37 -11.60 6.86
CA ILE A 206 5.08 -12.23 6.59
C ILE A 206 5.35 -13.68 6.23
N GLN A 207 4.83 -14.59 7.04
CA GLN A 207 4.98 -16.04 6.84
C GLN A 207 3.62 -16.65 6.55
N ASN A 208 3.49 -17.34 5.45
CA ASN A 208 2.26 -17.98 5.01
C ASN A 208 2.20 -19.45 5.36
N ALA A 209 3.02 -20.02 6.18
CA ALA A 209 2.96 -21.39 6.68
C ALA A 209 2.20 -22.37 5.72
N MET A 210 2.61 -22.40 4.45
CA MET A 210 2.03 -23.27 3.45
C MET A 210 2.46 -24.70 3.75
N ALA A 211 1.52 -25.51 4.20
CA ALA A 211 1.72 -26.94 4.43
C ALA A 211 1.53 -27.75 3.15
#